data_39509fbd3094342e5100c8f387734cb9
#
_entry.id   39509fbd3094342e5100c8f387734cb9
#
_cell.length_a   1.000
_cell.length_b   1.000
_cell.length_c   1.000
_cell.angle_alpha   90.00
_cell.angle_beta   90.00
_cell.angle_gamma   90.00
#
_symmetry.space_group_name_H-M   'P 1'
#
loop_
_entity.id
_entity.type
_entity.pdbx_description
1 polymer ?
#
loop_
_entity_poly.entity_id
_entity_poly.type
_entity_poly.pdbx_seq_one_letter_code
_entity_poly.pdbx_strand_id
1 'polypeptide(L)'
;MNDALQKIRQETLDRLKEVREEKELEALNVSVLGRNGALTEILRTMGKLDKEQRAKLGQASNAVKKELEEAIGARREKIAELMLERRFEKEALDVTEPGKRKLPAGHLHPMTKTYREIRDALIGMGFTTFGGPEVEYDDYNFTKLNLPLDHPARDMQDTFYINDRVVLRTHTSPCEARALMNLKPPFRLVMPGRVFRVDEVDASHSPVFMQMEGFVVDHDITLADLKGTLDTFVHAVFGEDVRTRFRPSYFPFTELSLIHI
;
A
#
# COMPACT_ATOMS: atom_id res chain seq x y z
N MET A 1 -25.37 -0.48 -71.09
CA MET A 1 -24.89 0.46 -70.03
C MET A 1 -25.87 0.63 -68.89
N ASN A 2 -27.16 0.74 -69.12
CA ASN A 2 -28.15 0.77 -68.03
C ASN A 2 -28.14 -0.52 -67.22
N ASP A 3 -27.92 -1.68 -67.85
CA ASP A 3 -27.82 -2.98 -67.20
C ASP A 3 -26.56 -3.04 -66.29
N ALA A 4 -25.43 -2.39 -66.67
CA ALA A 4 -24.24 -2.34 -65.89
C ALA A 4 -24.42 -1.46 -64.60
N LEU A 5 -25.18 -0.35 -64.74
CA LEU A 5 -25.53 0.48 -63.55
C LEU A 5 -26.45 -0.28 -62.58
N GLN A 6 -27.41 -1.00 -63.09
CA GLN A 6 -28.34 -1.80 -62.28
C GLN A 6 -27.60 -2.96 -61.62
N LYS A 7 -26.63 -3.54 -62.28
CA LYS A 7 -25.77 -4.60 -61.70
C LYS A 7 -24.92 -4.07 -60.55
N ILE A 8 -24.23 -2.95 -60.74
CA ILE A 8 -23.42 -2.32 -59.64
C ILE A 8 -24.32 -1.94 -58.47
N ARG A 9 -25.48 -1.37 -58.74
CA ARG A 9 -26.46 -1.05 -57.70
C ARG A 9 -26.84 -2.29 -56.89
N GLN A 10 -27.23 -3.36 -57.54
CA GLN A 10 -27.70 -4.58 -56.87
C GLN A 10 -26.57 -5.24 -56.07
N GLU A 11 -25.40 -5.41 -56.68
CA GLU A 11 -24.24 -6.00 -56.03
C GLU A 11 -23.81 -5.18 -54.80
N THR A 12 -23.88 -3.86 -54.86
CA THR A 12 -23.54 -2.99 -53.72
C THR A 12 -24.57 -3.11 -52.62
N LEU A 13 -25.86 -3.11 -52.93
CA LEU A 13 -26.94 -3.28 -51.95
C LEU A 13 -26.87 -4.64 -51.26
N ASP A 14 -26.52 -5.70 -51.96
CA ASP A 14 -26.38 -7.03 -51.39
C ASP A 14 -25.15 -7.12 -50.49
N ARG A 15 -24.03 -6.59 -50.93
CA ARG A 15 -22.82 -6.49 -50.09
C ARG A 15 -23.03 -5.65 -48.85
N LEU A 16 -23.79 -4.54 -48.91
CA LEU A 16 -24.12 -3.71 -47.74
C LEU A 16 -24.85 -4.49 -46.65
N LYS A 17 -25.65 -5.50 -47.00
CA LYS A 17 -26.35 -6.35 -46.01
C LYS A 17 -25.36 -7.17 -45.14
N GLU A 18 -24.23 -7.56 -45.73
CA GLU A 18 -23.24 -8.42 -45.11
C GLU A 18 -22.20 -7.65 -44.29
N VAL A 19 -21.96 -6.36 -44.60
CA VAL A 19 -21.00 -5.51 -43.92
C VAL A 19 -21.38 -5.32 -42.45
N ARG A 20 -20.47 -5.63 -41.54
CA ARG A 20 -20.66 -5.55 -40.07
C ARG A 20 -19.73 -4.57 -39.37
N GLU A 21 -18.68 -4.15 -40.04
CA GLU A 21 -17.66 -3.26 -39.49
C GLU A 21 -17.56 -1.97 -40.31
N GLU A 22 -17.22 -0.87 -39.61
CA GLU A 22 -17.05 0.46 -40.24
C GLU A 22 -15.93 0.47 -41.28
N LYS A 23 -14.84 -0.28 -41.05
CA LYS A 23 -13.73 -0.41 -42.02
C LYS A 23 -14.18 -1.09 -43.34
N GLU A 24 -15.02 -2.10 -43.24
CA GLU A 24 -15.56 -2.79 -44.39
C GLU A 24 -16.52 -1.90 -45.17
N LEU A 25 -17.33 -1.11 -44.43
CA LEU A 25 -18.26 -0.14 -45.04
C LEU A 25 -17.51 0.93 -45.82
N GLU A 26 -16.43 1.48 -45.23
CA GLU A 26 -15.61 2.49 -45.89
C GLU A 26 -14.87 1.93 -47.11
N ALA A 27 -14.35 0.71 -47.04
CA ALA A 27 -13.75 0.03 -48.17
C ALA A 27 -14.77 -0.20 -49.30
N LEU A 28 -16.01 -0.57 -48.97
CA LEU A 28 -17.10 -0.70 -49.96
C LEU A 28 -17.46 0.66 -50.56
N ASN A 29 -17.61 1.69 -49.74
CA ASN A 29 -17.88 3.07 -50.18
C ASN A 29 -16.81 3.56 -51.19
N VAL A 30 -15.52 3.41 -50.86
CA VAL A 30 -14.41 3.78 -51.73
C VAL A 30 -14.41 2.96 -53.03
N SER A 31 -14.70 1.68 -52.96
CA SER A 31 -14.72 0.79 -54.16
C SER A 31 -15.85 1.11 -55.14
N VAL A 32 -16.95 1.69 -54.67
CA VAL A 32 -18.12 2.00 -55.50
C VAL A 32 -18.19 3.48 -55.85
N LEU A 33 -18.09 4.38 -54.90
CA LEU A 33 -18.27 5.83 -55.04
C LEU A 33 -16.97 6.62 -55.06
N GLY A 34 -15.85 5.98 -54.77
CA GLY A 34 -14.53 6.63 -54.73
C GLY A 34 -14.08 7.13 -56.09
N ARG A 35 -12.93 7.86 -56.13
CA ARG A 35 -12.35 8.48 -57.32
C ARG A 35 -12.11 7.48 -58.48
N ASN A 36 -11.82 6.24 -58.17
CA ASN A 36 -11.62 5.11 -59.07
C ASN A 36 -12.66 4.02 -58.83
N GLY A 37 -13.81 4.36 -58.26
CA GLY A 37 -14.88 3.42 -57.97
C GLY A 37 -15.66 3.03 -59.20
N ALA A 38 -16.35 1.87 -59.13
CA ALA A 38 -17.08 1.26 -60.25
C ALA A 38 -18.11 2.22 -60.89
N LEU A 39 -18.79 3.05 -60.08
CA LEU A 39 -19.73 4.04 -60.60
C LEU A 39 -19.02 5.18 -61.34
N THR A 40 -17.87 5.61 -60.84
CA THR A 40 -17.05 6.69 -61.42
C THR A 40 -16.43 6.26 -62.78
N GLU A 41 -16.06 4.99 -62.90
CA GLU A 41 -15.59 4.44 -64.18
C GLU A 41 -16.65 4.47 -65.26
N ILE A 42 -17.90 4.08 -64.93
CA ILE A 42 -19.01 4.18 -65.86
C ILE A 42 -19.24 5.63 -66.28
N LEU A 43 -19.19 6.58 -65.37
CA LEU A 43 -19.33 8.00 -65.66
C LEU A 43 -18.21 8.51 -66.59
N ARG A 44 -17.00 8.01 -66.50
CA ARG A 44 -15.90 8.35 -67.45
C ARG A 44 -16.11 7.87 -68.86
N THR A 45 -16.74 6.69 -69.03
CA THR A 45 -17.03 6.13 -70.36
C THR A 45 -18.12 6.89 -71.06
N MET A 46 -19.00 7.69 -70.40
CA MET A 46 -20.03 8.54 -70.95
C MET A 46 -19.53 9.63 -71.91
N GLY A 47 -18.24 9.95 -71.83
CA GLY A 47 -17.62 10.95 -72.72
C GLY A 47 -17.67 10.62 -74.21
N LYS A 48 -17.95 9.34 -74.55
CA LYS A 48 -17.99 8.81 -75.95
C LYS A 48 -19.40 8.67 -76.54
N LEU A 49 -20.46 9.06 -75.77
CA LEU A 49 -21.84 8.88 -76.12
C LEU A 49 -22.50 10.11 -76.70
N ASP A 50 -23.57 9.93 -77.50
CA ASP A 50 -24.37 10.99 -78.10
C ASP A 50 -25.09 11.83 -77.01
N LYS A 51 -25.39 13.11 -77.33
CA LYS A 51 -25.88 14.11 -76.37
C LYS A 51 -27.18 13.67 -75.62
N GLU A 52 -28.09 13.01 -76.33
CA GLU A 52 -29.33 12.57 -75.71
C GLU A 52 -29.20 11.33 -74.83
N GLN A 53 -28.36 10.39 -75.21
CA GLN A 53 -28.02 9.20 -74.44
C GLN A 53 -27.21 9.56 -73.20
N ARG A 54 -26.35 10.58 -73.31
CA ARG A 54 -25.53 11.12 -72.18
C ARG A 54 -26.41 11.75 -71.09
N ALA A 55 -27.48 12.50 -71.51
CA ALA A 55 -28.39 13.11 -70.55
C ALA A 55 -29.18 12.06 -69.75
N LYS A 56 -29.75 11.04 -70.46
CA LYS A 56 -30.52 9.96 -69.84
C LYS A 56 -29.65 9.10 -68.90
N LEU A 57 -28.41 8.78 -69.26
CA LEU A 57 -27.49 7.98 -68.47
C LEU A 57 -26.96 8.79 -67.29
N GLY A 58 -26.77 10.09 -67.44
CA GLY A 58 -26.36 10.98 -66.34
C GLY A 58 -27.44 11.08 -65.26
N GLN A 59 -28.74 11.18 -65.65
CA GLN A 59 -29.80 11.16 -64.65
C GLN A 59 -29.93 9.82 -63.97
N ALA A 60 -29.82 8.71 -64.67
CA ALA A 60 -29.85 7.37 -64.07
C ALA A 60 -28.67 7.12 -63.15
N SER A 61 -27.44 7.54 -63.51
CA SER A 61 -26.26 7.44 -62.65
C SER A 61 -26.37 8.26 -61.38
N ASN A 62 -26.90 9.50 -61.49
CA ASN A 62 -27.10 10.33 -60.30
C ASN A 62 -28.17 9.76 -59.36
N ALA A 63 -29.23 9.16 -59.90
CA ALA A 63 -30.25 8.49 -59.12
C ALA A 63 -29.68 7.28 -58.34
N VAL A 64 -28.90 6.44 -59.03
CA VAL A 64 -28.21 5.29 -58.40
C VAL A 64 -27.18 5.76 -57.36
N LYS A 65 -26.43 6.79 -57.68
CA LYS A 65 -25.45 7.37 -56.72
C LYS A 65 -26.14 7.81 -55.44
N LYS A 66 -27.21 8.58 -55.53
CA LYS A 66 -27.98 9.09 -54.40
C LYS A 66 -28.56 7.93 -53.56
N GLU A 67 -29.15 6.92 -54.22
CA GLU A 67 -29.66 5.74 -53.55
C GLU A 67 -28.57 4.96 -52.78
N LEU A 68 -27.38 4.81 -53.37
CA LEU A 68 -26.28 4.11 -52.74
C LEU A 68 -25.68 4.92 -51.57
N GLU A 69 -25.60 6.26 -51.72
CA GLU A 69 -25.16 7.14 -50.63
C GLU A 69 -26.12 7.08 -49.43
N GLU A 70 -27.43 7.10 -49.68
CA GLU A 70 -28.46 6.94 -48.66
C GLU A 70 -28.38 5.55 -47.98
N ALA A 71 -28.22 4.48 -48.77
CA ALA A 71 -28.11 3.12 -48.25
C ALA A 71 -26.82 2.91 -47.42
N ILE A 72 -25.68 3.48 -47.84
CA ILE A 72 -24.43 3.46 -47.10
C ILE A 72 -24.56 4.26 -45.80
N GLY A 73 -25.21 5.43 -45.84
CA GLY A 73 -25.50 6.23 -44.65
C GLY A 73 -26.34 5.47 -43.61
N ALA A 74 -27.43 4.89 -44.05
CA ALA A 74 -28.32 4.10 -43.19
C ALA A 74 -27.59 2.86 -42.59
N ARG A 75 -26.70 2.23 -43.36
CA ARG A 75 -25.89 1.11 -42.84
C ARG A 75 -24.88 1.56 -41.82
N ARG A 76 -24.24 2.73 -42.01
CA ARG A 76 -23.30 3.35 -41.07
C ARG A 76 -23.95 3.63 -39.72
N GLU A 77 -25.14 4.23 -39.73
CA GLU A 77 -25.92 4.47 -38.51
C GLU A 77 -26.24 3.16 -37.77
N LYS A 78 -26.66 2.13 -38.51
CA LYS A 78 -26.98 0.84 -37.96
C LYS A 78 -25.76 0.11 -37.34
N ILE A 79 -24.59 0.24 -37.99
CA ILE A 79 -23.32 -0.30 -37.44
C ILE A 79 -22.92 0.45 -36.18
N ALA A 80 -23.07 1.79 -36.17
CA ALA A 80 -22.76 2.59 -35.00
C ALA A 80 -23.68 2.26 -33.81
N GLU A 81 -24.96 2.05 -34.05
CA GLU A 81 -25.94 1.63 -33.04
C GLU A 81 -25.57 0.26 -32.45
N LEU A 82 -25.30 -0.74 -33.30
CA LEU A 82 -24.87 -2.07 -32.85
C LEU A 82 -23.54 -2.05 -32.09
N MET A 83 -22.61 -1.19 -32.49
CA MET A 83 -21.35 -1.01 -31.73
C MET A 83 -21.58 -0.38 -30.37
N LEU A 84 -22.51 0.56 -30.27
CA LEU A 84 -22.90 1.21 -29.03
C LEU A 84 -23.58 0.20 -28.07
N GLU A 85 -24.52 -0.60 -28.59
CA GLU A 85 -25.17 -1.66 -27.81
C GLU A 85 -24.15 -2.67 -27.24
N ARG A 86 -23.24 -3.16 -28.09
CA ARG A 86 -22.16 -4.07 -27.66
C ARG A 86 -21.24 -3.45 -26.62
N ARG A 87 -21.01 -2.14 -26.72
CA ARG A 87 -20.23 -1.39 -25.75
C ARG A 87 -20.97 -1.31 -24.43
N PHE A 88 -22.26 -1.01 -24.43
CA PHE A 88 -23.09 -0.98 -23.24
C PHE A 88 -23.14 -2.34 -22.53
N GLU A 89 -23.30 -3.44 -23.29
CA GLU A 89 -23.26 -4.79 -22.71
C GLU A 89 -21.90 -5.10 -22.08
N LYS A 90 -20.81 -4.71 -22.73
CA LYS A 90 -19.45 -4.97 -22.25
C LYS A 90 -19.06 -4.09 -21.06
N GLU A 91 -19.56 -2.85 -21.03
CA GLU A 91 -19.29 -1.87 -19.98
C GLU A 91 -20.38 -1.88 -18.88
N ALA A 92 -21.36 -2.78 -18.96
CA ALA A 92 -22.37 -2.93 -17.93
C ALA A 92 -21.72 -3.27 -16.58
N LEU A 93 -21.97 -2.43 -15.59
CA LEU A 93 -21.53 -2.63 -14.22
C LEU A 93 -22.70 -3.16 -13.40
N ASP A 94 -22.47 -4.22 -12.67
CA ASP A 94 -23.43 -4.70 -11.68
C ASP A 94 -23.44 -3.74 -10.47
N VAL A 95 -24.43 -2.86 -10.46
CA VAL A 95 -24.61 -1.89 -9.36
C VAL A 95 -25.17 -2.53 -8.08
N THR A 96 -25.53 -3.82 -8.13
CA THR A 96 -25.95 -4.57 -6.94
C THR A 96 -24.78 -5.18 -6.20
N GLU A 97 -23.60 -5.27 -6.83
CA GLU A 97 -22.39 -5.63 -6.11
C GLU A 97 -22.12 -4.62 -4.99
N PRO A 98 -21.81 -5.10 -3.77
CA PRO A 98 -21.48 -4.21 -2.69
C PRO A 98 -20.29 -3.34 -3.10
N GLY A 99 -20.45 -2.03 -2.97
CA GLY A 99 -19.46 -1.02 -3.35
C GLY A 99 -18.08 -1.43 -2.86
N LYS A 100 -17.10 -1.33 -3.74
CA LYS A 100 -15.74 -1.81 -3.53
C LYS A 100 -15.18 -1.34 -2.19
N ARG A 101 -14.84 -2.33 -1.40
CA ARG A 101 -13.89 -2.33 -0.29
C ARG A 101 -13.92 -1.07 0.56
N LYS A 102 -14.50 -1.20 1.74
CA LYS A 102 -13.93 -0.49 2.89
C LYS A 102 -12.42 -0.63 2.75
N LEU A 103 -11.71 0.48 2.54
CA LEU A 103 -10.26 0.50 2.65
C LEU A 103 -9.93 -0.29 3.91
N PRO A 104 -9.01 -1.26 3.87
CA PRO A 104 -8.67 -2.01 5.06
C PRO A 104 -8.33 -0.98 6.13
N ALA A 105 -9.03 -1.05 7.26
CA ALA A 105 -8.70 -0.19 8.38
C ALA A 105 -7.20 -0.35 8.65
N GLY A 106 -6.49 0.76 8.76
CA GLY A 106 -5.08 0.72 9.09
C GLY A 106 -4.88 -0.08 10.38
N HIS A 107 -3.90 -0.94 10.42
CA HIS A 107 -3.55 -1.72 11.60
C HIS A 107 -2.26 -1.18 12.20
N LEU A 108 -2.18 -1.25 13.53
CA LEU A 108 -0.93 -0.93 14.23
C LEU A 108 0.14 -1.99 13.88
N HIS A 109 1.37 -1.52 13.74
CA HIS A 109 2.52 -2.42 13.62
C HIS A 109 2.57 -3.35 14.85
N PRO A 110 2.93 -4.65 14.72
CA PRO A 110 2.99 -5.60 15.84
C PRO A 110 3.80 -5.06 17.05
N MET A 111 4.96 -4.46 16.80
CA MET A 111 5.77 -3.83 17.87
C MET A 111 5.01 -2.74 18.63
N THR A 112 4.22 -1.92 17.93
CA THR A 112 3.43 -0.86 18.58
C THR A 112 2.30 -1.47 19.41
N LYS A 113 1.71 -2.56 18.95
CA LYS A 113 0.67 -3.29 19.68
C LYS A 113 1.24 -3.89 20.96
N THR A 114 2.32 -4.66 20.87
CA THR A 114 3.00 -5.28 22.00
C THR A 114 3.48 -4.23 23.02
N TYR A 115 4.07 -3.14 22.52
CA TYR A 115 4.48 -2.02 23.36
C TYR A 115 3.31 -1.46 24.19
N ARG A 116 2.15 -1.25 23.58
CA ARG A 116 0.97 -0.74 24.26
C ARG A 116 0.43 -1.75 25.28
N GLU A 117 0.37 -3.03 24.92
CA GLU A 117 -0.10 -4.09 25.83
C GLU A 117 0.77 -4.19 27.08
N ILE A 118 2.10 -4.20 26.94
CA ILE A 118 3.04 -4.24 28.06
C ILE A 118 2.93 -2.98 28.92
N ARG A 119 2.91 -1.82 28.31
CA ARG A 119 2.77 -0.54 29.02
C ARG A 119 1.47 -0.47 29.81
N ASP A 120 0.37 -0.84 29.18
CA ASP A 120 -0.97 -0.75 29.78
C ASP A 120 -1.12 -1.76 30.94
N ALA A 121 -0.49 -2.94 30.84
CA ALA A 121 -0.39 -3.91 31.94
C ALA A 121 0.35 -3.28 33.15
N LEU A 122 1.51 -2.67 32.91
CA LEU A 122 2.27 -2.03 33.98
C LEU A 122 1.56 -0.79 34.58
N ILE A 123 0.88 0.00 33.76
CA ILE A 123 0.02 1.10 34.26
C ILE A 123 -1.11 0.54 35.15
N GLY A 124 -1.73 -0.58 34.76
CA GLY A 124 -2.71 -1.28 35.58
C GLY A 124 -2.17 -1.76 36.93
N MET A 125 -0.87 -2.04 37.01
CA MET A 125 -0.14 -2.40 38.25
C MET A 125 0.34 -1.19 39.06
N GLY A 126 -0.03 0.04 38.66
CA GLY A 126 0.28 1.28 39.39
C GLY A 126 1.57 1.96 38.95
N PHE A 127 2.17 1.58 37.82
CA PHE A 127 3.33 2.26 37.27
C PHE A 127 2.94 3.51 36.49
N THR A 128 3.77 4.54 36.57
CA THR A 128 3.64 5.76 35.77
C THR A 128 4.72 5.76 34.68
N THR A 129 4.33 6.13 33.45
CA THR A 129 5.30 6.23 32.35
C THR A 129 6.25 7.41 32.56
N PHE A 130 7.53 7.15 32.50
CA PHE A 130 8.60 8.14 32.56
C PHE A 130 9.52 8.00 31.35
N GLY A 131 9.88 9.08 30.67
CA GLY A 131 10.71 9.06 29.47
C GLY A 131 11.98 9.90 29.61
N GLY A 132 12.94 9.62 28.74
CA GLY A 132 14.19 10.38 28.61
C GLY A 132 14.67 10.44 27.17
N PRO A 133 15.71 11.23 26.88
CA PRO A 133 16.25 11.40 25.54
C PRO A 133 16.93 10.13 25.02
N GLU A 134 16.91 9.91 23.71
CA GLU A 134 17.62 8.82 23.02
C GLU A 134 19.12 9.15 22.86
N VAL A 135 19.43 10.42 22.64
CA VAL A 135 20.79 10.95 22.69
C VAL A 135 21.06 11.38 24.11
N GLU A 136 21.96 10.67 24.79
CA GLU A 136 22.14 10.81 26.22
C GLU A 136 23.59 11.18 26.55
N TYR A 137 23.80 11.77 27.70
CA TYR A 137 25.15 11.94 28.27
C TYR A 137 25.68 10.60 28.80
N ASP A 138 26.95 10.32 28.54
CA ASP A 138 27.65 9.17 29.06
C ASP A 138 27.52 9.05 30.60
N ASP A 139 27.53 10.19 31.27
CA ASP A 139 27.35 10.30 32.73
C ASP A 139 26.03 9.65 33.20
N TYR A 140 24.93 9.86 32.49
CA TYR A 140 23.65 9.23 32.81
C TYR A 140 23.55 7.79 32.31
N ASN A 141 24.17 7.50 31.16
CA ASN A 141 24.12 6.15 30.59
C ASN A 141 24.96 5.14 31.35
N PHE A 142 26.03 5.60 32.08
CA PHE A 142 26.95 4.73 32.75
C PHE A 142 27.32 5.21 34.16
N THR A 143 27.94 6.37 34.31
CA THR A 143 28.58 6.79 35.58
C THR A 143 27.57 6.87 36.72
N LYS A 144 26.41 7.46 36.52
CA LYS A 144 25.33 7.56 37.52
C LYS A 144 24.63 6.25 37.81
N LEU A 145 24.89 5.22 37.02
CA LEU A 145 24.44 3.85 37.23
C LEU A 145 25.55 2.98 37.89
N ASN A 146 26.50 3.61 38.52
CA ASN A 146 27.63 2.97 39.20
C ASN A 146 28.59 2.20 38.26
N LEU A 147 28.71 2.68 37.03
CA LEU A 147 29.67 2.20 36.02
C LEU A 147 30.70 3.31 35.71
N PRO A 148 31.76 3.48 36.52
CA PRO A 148 32.80 4.45 36.25
C PRO A 148 33.58 4.14 34.97
N LEU A 149 34.44 5.08 34.53
CA LEU A 149 35.14 5.00 33.24
C LEU A 149 36.01 3.74 33.06
N ASP A 150 36.52 3.21 34.14
CA ASP A 150 37.39 2.03 34.19
C ASP A 150 36.63 0.72 34.46
N HIS A 151 35.29 0.75 34.49
CA HIS A 151 34.51 -0.44 34.80
C HIS A 151 34.43 -1.38 33.58
N PRO A 152 34.76 -2.69 33.71
CA PRO A 152 34.77 -3.64 32.58
C PRO A 152 33.42 -3.79 31.84
N ALA A 153 32.32 -3.55 32.54
CA ALA A 153 30.99 -3.64 31.92
C ALA A 153 30.73 -2.56 30.86
N ARG A 154 31.53 -1.49 30.79
CA ARG A 154 31.45 -0.51 29.71
C ARG A 154 31.94 -1.10 28.38
N ASP A 155 33.03 -1.87 28.43
CA ASP A 155 33.61 -2.52 27.24
C ASP A 155 32.70 -3.66 26.71
N MET A 156 31.85 -4.19 27.58
CA MET A 156 30.88 -5.22 27.21
C MET A 156 29.63 -4.65 26.48
N GLN A 157 29.48 -3.33 26.45
CA GLN A 157 28.36 -2.67 25.80
C GLN A 157 28.83 -1.92 24.56
N ASP A 158 28.63 -2.52 23.41
CA ASP A 158 28.91 -1.90 22.14
C ASP A 158 28.06 -0.63 21.97
N THR A 159 28.71 0.53 22.14
CA THR A 159 28.03 1.82 22.27
C THR A 159 28.32 2.73 21.10
N PHE A 160 27.28 3.34 20.55
CA PHE A 160 27.40 4.43 19.56
C PHE A 160 27.75 5.74 20.27
N TYR A 161 29.00 6.14 20.19
CA TYR A 161 29.48 7.44 20.69
C TYR A 161 29.29 8.53 19.61
N ILE A 162 28.65 9.64 19.98
CA ILE A 162 28.59 10.84 19.15
C ILE A 162 29.87 11.68 19.40
N ASN A 163 30.30 11.71 20.64
CA ASN A 163 31.59 12.27 21.12
C ASN A 163 31.92 11.66 22.47
N ASP A 164 33.05 12.04 23.07
CA ASP A 164 33.54 11.49 24.33
C ASP A 164 32.56 11.59 25.52
N ARG A 165 31.48 12.36 25.40
CA ARG A 165 30.52 12.61 26.48
C ARG A 165 29.08 12.33 26.13
N VAL A 166 28.81 12.03 24.88
CA VAL A 166 27.45 11.87 24.37
C VAL A 166 27.36 10.59 23.58
N VAL A 167 26.33 9.79 23.89
CA VAL A 167 26.08 8.48 23.31
C VAL A 167 24.66 8.37 22.81
N LEU A 168 24.39 7.40 21.95
CA LEU A 168 23.04 6.84 21.81
C LEU A 168 22.84 5.87 22.96
N ARG A 169 21.78 6.04 23.76
CA ARG A 169 21.56 5.23 24.96
C ARG A 169 21.51 3.74 24.64
N THR A 170 22.24 2.93 25.39
CA THR A 170 22.35 1.48 25.23
C THR A 170 21.23 0.71 25.94
N HIS A 171 20.56 1.36 26.87
CA HIS A 171 19.41 0.88 27.65
C HIS A 171 18.53 2.06 28.09
N THR A 172 17.41 1.78 28.71
CA THR A 172 16.51 2.84 29.23
C THR A 172 16.81 3.29 30.65
N SER A 173 17.77 2.66 31.36
CA SER A 173 18.19 2.97 32.73
C SER A 173 18.68 4.41 32.96
N PRO A 174 19.20 5.19 31.98
CA PRO A 174 19.40 6.64 32.17
C PRO A 174 18.18 7.36 32.70
N CYS A 175 16.97 6.86 32.40
CA CYS A 175 15.74 7.41 32.93
C CYS A 175 15.61 7.19 34.43
N GLU A 176 16.17 6.10 35.00
CA GLU A 176 16.22 5.87 36.46
C GLU A 176 17.05 6.96 37.15
N ALA A 177 18.27 7.19 36.65
CA ALA A 177 19.13 8.25 37.16
C ALA A 177 18.46 9.63 37.10
N ARG A 178 17.75 9.92 35.98
CA ARG A 178 16.98 11.17 35.83
C ARG A 178 15.80 11.23 36.79
N ALA A 179 15.11 10.12 37.01
CA ALA A 179 13.99 10.05 37.94
C ALA A 179 14.45 10.31 39.37
N LEU A 180 15.53 9.66 39.82
CA LEU A 180 16.12 9.84 41.15
C LEU A 180 16.59 11.28 41.43
N MET A 181 17.03 11.99 40.39
CA MET A 181 17.44 13.39 40.53
C MET A 181 16.26 14.37 40.56
N ASN A 182 15.12 14.02 40.01
CA ASN A 182 14.01 14.95 39.81
C ASN A 182 12.74 14.61 40.61
N LEU A 183 12.61 13.38 41.08
CA LEU A 183 11.43 12.89 41.77
C LEU A 183 11.79 12.54 43.24
N LYS A 184 10.79 12.59 44.09
CA LYS A 184 10.91 12.13 45.48
C LYS A 184 10.17 10.81 45.66
N PRO A 185 10.79 9.77 46.20
CA PRO A 185 10.11 8.53 46.56
C PRO A 185 8.93 8.79 47.54
N PRO A 186 7.92 7.89 47.55
CA PRO A 186 7.85 6.67 46.78
C PRO A 186 7.37 6.88 45.34
N PHE A 187 7.82 6.03 44.39
CA PHE A 187 7.34 6.01 43.03
C PHE A 187 7.49 4.65 42.37
N ARG A 188 6.67 4.38 41.38
CA ARG A 188 6.72 3.22 40.48
C ARG A 188 6.74 3.75 39.08
N LEU A 189 7.80 3.50 38.32
CA LEU A 189 8.00 4.05 36.98
C LEU A 189 8.20 2.94 35.99
N VAL A 190 7.64 3.14 34.79
CA VAL A 190 7.96 2.33 33.60
C VAL A 190 8.60 3.21 32.56
N MET A 191 9.72 2.79 32.03
CA MET A 191 10.57 3.56 31.11
C MET A 191 10.74 2.84 29.79
N PRO A 192 9.75 3.02 28.90
CA PRO A 192 9.81 2.44 27.57
C PRO A 192 10.61 3.33 26.62
N GLY A 193 11.35 2.72 25.69
CA GLY A 193 12.04 3.49 24.68
C GLY A 193 12.90 2.67 23.71
N ARG A 194 13.34 3.33 22.65
CA ARG A 194 14.33 2.78 21.75
C ARG A 194 15.72 2.85 22.39
N VAL A 195 16.50 1.84 22.14
CA VAL A 195 17.89 1.73 22.57
C VAL A 195 18.76 1.30 21.41
N PHE A 196 20.06 1.54 21.52
CA PHE A 196 21.00 1.44 20.40
C PHE A 196 22.26 0.71 20.84
N ARG A 197 22.70 -0.29 20.07
CA ARG A 197 23.95 -1.02 20.29
C ARG A 197 24.65 -1.28 18.97
N VAL A 198 25.99 -1.26 19.00
CA VAL A 198 26.83 -1.55 17.83
C VAL A 198 26.90 -3.08 17.66
N ASP A 199 25.79 -3.68 17.29
CA ASP A 199 25.74 -5.12 17.02
C ASP A 199 25.78 -5.34 15.51
N GLU A 200 26.44 -6.42 15.05
CA GLU A 200 26.26 -6.90 13.69
C GLU A 200 24.86 -7.40 13.50
N VAL A 201 24.25 -6.99 12.37
CA VAL A 201 22.86 -7.36 12.05
C VAL A 201 22.79 -8.81 11.65
N ASP A 202 22.13 -9.62 12.46
CA ASP A 202 21.82 -11.01 12.17
C ASP A 202 20.33 -11.33 12.38
N ALA A 203 19.97 -12.61 12.44
CA ALA A 203 18.57 -13.03 12.63
C ALA A 203 18.00 -12.69 14.02
N SER A 204 18.85 -12.40 15.02
CA SER A 204 18.48 -12.16 16.41
C SER A 204 18.96 -10.81 16.97
N HIS A 205 19.84 -10.12 16.26
CA HIS A 205 20.40 -8.84 16.69
C HIS A 205 20.03 -7.71 15.73
N SER A 206 19.57 -6.61 16.31
CA SER A 206 19.31 -5.36 15.61
C SER A 206 20.02 -4.23 16.35
N PRO A 207 20.70 -3.31 15.65
CA PRO A 207 21.36 -2.17 16.28
C PRO A 207 20.37 -1.20 16.95
N VAL A 208 19.10 -1.32 16.63
CA VAL A 208 18.00 -0.55 17.22
C VAL A 208 16.89 -1.49 17.66
N PHE A 209 16.55 -1.47 18.94
CA PHE A 209 15.47 -2.27 19.48
C PHE A 209 14.68 -1.53 20.55
N MET A 210 13.55 -2.07 20.94
CA MET A 210 12.70 -1.50 22.01
C MET A 210 13.03 -2.18 23.34
N GLN A 211 13.16 -1.39 24.36
CA GLN A 211 13.33 -1.84 25.74
C GLN A 211 12.29 -1.17 26.64
N MET A 212 11.88 -1.85 27.69
CA MET A 212 10.98 -1.33 28.70
C MET A 212 11.47 -1.79 30.07
N GLU A 213 11.83 -0.83 30.92
CA GLU A 213 12.29 -1.09 32.28
C GLU A 213 11.23 -0.66 33.29
N GLY A 214 11.04 -1.45 34.34
CA GLY A 214 10.22 -1.12 35.49
C GLY A 214 11.11 -0.77 36.67
N PHE A 215 10.84 0.35 37.35
CA PHE A 215 11.61 0.87 38.43
C PHE A 215 10.74 1.29 39.63
N VAL A 216 11.01 0.72 40.79
CA VAL A 216 10.25 0.99 42.03
C VAL A 216 11.18 1.45 43.12
N VAL A 217 10.85 2.54 43.76
CA VAL A 217 11.51 3.04 44.99
C VAL A 217 10.41 3.30 46.02
N ASP A 218 10.47 2.52 47.09
CA ASP A 218 9.53 2.64 48.22
C ASP A 218 10.18 2.11 49.50
N HIS A 219 9.50 2.24 50.64
CA HIS A 219 9.93 1.67 51.91
C HIS A 219 9.73 0.15 51.89
N ASP A 220 10.66 -0.54 52.58
CA ASP A 220 10.60 -1.99 52.85
C ASP A 220 10.42 -2.89 51.63
N ILE A 221 10.88 -2.47 50.45
CA ILE A 221 10.89 -3.27 49.22
C ILE A 221 11.81 -4.48 49.39
N THR A 222 11.27 -5.66 49.09
CA THR A 222 11.97 -6.95 49.27
C THR A 222 12.09 -7.69 47.93
N LEU A 223 12.90 -8.74 47.90
CA LEU A 223 13.00 -9.65 46.77
C LEU A 223 11.66 -10.37 46.49
N ALA A 224 10.79 -10.54 47.50
CA ALA A 224 9.46 -11.09 47.32
C ALA A 224 8.56 -10.14 46.54
N ASP A 225 8.67 -8.81 46.73
CA ASP A 225 7.96 -7.80 45.99
C ASP A 225 8.38 -7.80 44.51
N LEU A 226 9.70 -7.93 44.23
CA LEU A 226 10.20 -8.09 42.87
C LEU A 226 9.60 -9.31 42.17
N LYS A 227 9.65 -10.48 42.84
CA LYS A 227 9.07 -11.71 42.30
C LYS A 227 7.57 -11.60 42.06
N GLY A 228 6.82 -11.07 43.03
CA GLY A 228 5.40 -10.88 42.94
C GLY A 228 5.02 -9.91 41.79
N THR A 229 5.77 -8.82 41.62
CA THR A 229 5.61 -7.86 40.54
C THR A 229 5.81 -8.52 39.16
N LEU A 230 6.91 -9.28 39.01
CA LEU A 230 7.22 -9.99 37.76
C LEU A 230 6.22 -11.08 37.47
N ASP A 231 5.76 -11.84 38.47
CA ASP A 231 4.76 -12.88 38.31
C ASP A 231 3.42 -12.28 37.86
N THR A 232 2.95 -11.24 38.51
CA THR A 232 1.76 -10.49 38.12
C THR A 232 1.86 -9.94 36.69
N PHE A 233 3.01 -9.38 36.33
CA PHE A 233 3.27 -8.87 34.99
C PHE A 233 3.22 -9.98 33.94
N VAL A 234 3.87 -11.12 34.20
CA VAL A 234 3.88 -12.26 33.26
C VAL A 234 2.47 -12.78 33.03
N HIS A 235 1.67 -12.95 34.09
CA HIS A 235 0.28 -13.37 33.94
C HIS A 235 -0.58 -12.37 33.18
N ALA A 236 -0.38 -11.07 33.41
CA ALA A 236 -1.11 -10.02 32.70
C ALA A 236 -0.83 -9.99 31.18
N VAL A 237 0.42 -10.33 30.77
CA VAL A 237 0.85 -10.26 29.37
C VAL A 237 0.68 -11.58 28.64
N PHE A 238 0.98 -12.70 29.30
CA PHE A 238 1.05 -14.02 28.67
C PHE A 238 -0.12 -14.96 29.05
N GLY A 239 -0.96 -14.54 30.00
CA GLY A 239 -2.13 -15.30 30.47
C GLY A 239 -1.88 -16.06 31.78
N GLU A 240 -2.97 -16.42 32.45
CA GLU A 240 -2.95 -17.04 33.80
C GLU A 240 -2.35 -18.45 33.86
N ASP A 241 -2.32 -19.16 32.74
CA ASP A 241 -1.79 -20.53 32.68
C ASP A 241 -0.25 -20.60 32.61
N VAL A 242 0.42 -19.46 32.47
CA VAL A 242 1.90 -19.39 32.39
C VAL A 242 2.52 -19.59 33.77
N ARG A 243 3.56 -20.39 33.85
CA ARG A 243 4.33 -20.62 35.08
C ARG A 243 5.65 -19.89 35.02
N THR A 244 5.91 -19.09 36.04
CA THR A 244 7.20 -18.38 36.18
C THR A 244 8.23 -19.27 36.88
N ARG A 245 9.47 -19.16 36.43
CA ARG A 245 10.62 -19.80 37.07
C ARG A 245 11.74 -18.76 37.23
N PHE A 246 12.22 -18.56 38.45
CA PHE A 246 13.28 -17.64 38.75
C PHE A 246 14.58 -18.39 39.09
N ARG A 247 15.71 -17.88 38.61
CA ARG A 247 17.03 -18.34 38.97
C ARG A 247 17.94 -17.13 39.25
N PRO A 248 18.90 -17.23 40.18
CA PRO A 248 19.92 -16.21 40.33
C PRO A 248 20.72 -16.04 39.06
N SER A 249 21.03 -14.80 38.72
CA SER A 249 21.83 -14.48 37.54
C SER A 249 22.67 -13.23 37.83
N TYR A 250 23.86 -13.16 37.26
CA TYR A 250 24.67 -11.95 37.33
C TYR A 250 24.20 -10.95 36.29
N PHE A 251 24.11 -9.69 36.72
CA PHE A 251 23.84 -8.58 35.82
C PHE A 251 24.67 -7.35 36.29
N PRO A 252 25.42 -6.67 35.36
CA PRO A 252 26.41 -5.64 35.74
C PRO A 252 25.85 -4.45 36.54
N PHE A 253 24.59 -4.13 36.38
CA PHE A 253 23.92 -2.99 37.01
C PHE A 253 23.21 -3.31 38.32
N THR A 254 23.27 -4.57 38.80
CA THR A 254 22.50 -5.01 39.96
C THR A 254 23.34 -5.76 40.98
N GLU A 255 23.06 -5.52 42.26
CA GLU A 255 23.65 -6.25 43.38
C GLU A 255 23.04 -7.66 43.53
N LEU A 256 21.68 -7.74 43.51
CA LEU A 256 20.94 -8.98 43.54
C LEU A 256 20.18 -9.11 42.22
N SER A 257 20.48 -10.16 41.47
CA SER A 257 19.88 -10.34 40.16
C SER A 257 19.18 -11.70 40.01
N LEU A 258 18.05 -11.68 39.36
CA LEU A 258 17.28 -12.85 38.97
C LEU A 258 16.97 -12.74 37.48
N ILE A 259 16.97 -13.90 36.80
CA ILE A 259 16.36 -14.05 35.47
C ILE A 259 15.14 -14.94 35.60
N HIS A 260 14.06 -14.56 34.94
CA HIS A 260 12.87 -15.39 34.83
C HIS A 260 12.89 -16.17 33.49
N ILE A 261 12.35 -17.36 33.53
CA ILE A 261 12.29 -18.25 32.36
C ILE A 261 10.87 -18.74 32.22
#